data_21fd9c6268578b1f3a610157c9907c55
#
_entry.id   21fd9c6268578b1f3a610157c9907c55
#
_cell.length_a   1.000
_cell.length_b   1.000
_cell.length_c   1.000
_cell.angle_alpha   90.00
_cell.angle_beta   90.00
_cell.angle_gamma   90.00
#
_symmetry.space_group_name_H-M   'P 1'
#
loop_
_entity.id
_entity.type
_entity.pdbx_description
1 polymer ?
#
loop_
_entity_poly.entity_id
_entity_poly.type
_entity_poly.pdbx_seq_one_letter_code
_entity_poly.pdbx_strand_id
1 'polypeptide(L)'
;MESFISFMQEIKKNNVRDALDKAISSGSLHCVVGLVASKDEILFEHAAGFRDEKKISPMNVDSILAIASSTKLITSIAALQLVEAGIITLDDPVSKYLPGLQDLKILDSFDGQELCLVPTKETPTIRQLMTHTSGYVYPFWNKNFFEADKNKTIKNLYAQDGYLEIPIAFEPGSRWAYGIGLDILGEVIKEVSQMSLYEYFSENIFQPLEMHDTAYQLSEEGFKRSVTMMQRLDNSFIASKPFQPSINSSYAKELGGEGLYSTAVDFSHVLQMLLNQGSYKGHKILSDSMIDLMFSNQTGSLEIVDSISQIPSITKDFNLSFGSKSHWGLGMIYHPEGTQYGRSKGSASGAGIFNTYYWVDREVGHCGFFSTQLVPFFDDKVIEAYQEFESSIYS
;
A
#
# COMPACT_ATOMS: atom_id res chain seq x y z
N MET A 1 -15.84 -30.23 -23.99
CA MET A 1 -14.77 -29.83 -23.07
C MET A 1 -14.78 -28.30 -22.91
N GLU A 2 -14.73 -27.51 -23.98
CA GLU A 2 -14.80 -26.02 -23.91
C GLU A 2 -16.07 -25.49 -23.21
N SER A 3 -17.25 -26.08 -23.46
CA SER A 3 -18.49 -25.66 -22.80
C SER A 3 -18.50 -25.92 -21.28
N PHE A 4 -17.86 -26.99 -20.83
CA PHE A 4 -17.72 -27.29 -19.40
C PHE A 4 -16.75 -26.37 -18.70
N ILE A 5 -15.62 -26.05 -19.34
CA ILE A 5 -14.64 -25.09 -18.84
C ILE A 5 -15.27 -23.68 -18.72
N SER A 6 -16.01 -23.24 -19.75
CA SER A 6 -16.74 -21.97 -19.73
C SER A 6 -17.79 -21.93 -18.62
N PHE A 7 -18.53 -23.01 -18.42
CA PHE A 7 -19.54 -23.13 -17.36
C PHE A 7 -18.90 -23.07 -15.95
N MET A 8 -17.77 -23.77 -15.74
CA MET A 8 -17.03 -23.72 -14.47
C MET A 8 -16.45 -22.34 -14.20
N GLN A 9 -15.97 -21.63 -15.24
CA GLN A 9 -15.51 -20.25 -15.12
C GLN A 9 -16.66 -19.30 -14.76
N GLU A 10 -17.84 -19.50 -15.31
CA GLU A 10 -19.02 -18.70 -14.99
C GLU A 10 -19.52 -18.93 -13.56
N ILE A 11 -19.52 -20.19 -13.07
CA ILE A 11 -19.83 -20.52 -11.68
C ILE A 11 -18.84 -19.82 -10.73
N LYS A 12 -17.54 -19.86 -11.00
CA LYS A 12 -16.53 -19.16 -10.20
C LYS A 12 -16.77 -17.65 -10.18
N LYS A 13 -17.05 -17.02 -11.32
CA LYS A 13 -17.38 -15.59 -11.39
C LYS A 13 -18.62 -15.24 -10.57
N ASN A 14 -19.63 -16.08 -10.54
CA ASN A 14 -20.83 -15.87 -9.73
C ASN A 14 -20.51 -15.97 -8.23
N ASN A 15 -19.72 -16.96 -7.80
CA ASN A 15 -19.30 -17.08 -6.40
C ASN A 15 -18.50 -15.86 -5.93
N VAL A 16 -17.60 -15.34 -6.77
CA VAL A 16 -16.82 -14.13 -6.48
C VAL A 16 -17.72 -12.90 -6.35
N ARG A 17 -18.71 -12.76 -7.24
CA ARG A 17 -19.71 -11.69 -7.16
C ARG A 17 -20.55 -11.79 -5.90
N ASP A 18 -21.06 -12.98 -5.61
CA ASP A 18 -21.92 -13.24 -4.44
C ASP A 18 -21.22 -12.90 -3.13
N ALA A 19 -19.90 -13.14 -3.03
CA ALA A 19 -19.10 -12.77 -1.88
C ALA A 19 -19.09 -11.24 -1.65
N LEU A 20 -18.92 -10.44 -2.72
CA LEU A 20 -18.95 -8.98 -2.65
C LEU A 20 -20.35 -8.43 -2.36
N ASP A 21 -21.38 -8.96 -3.03
CA ASP A 21 -22.78 -8.55 -2.83
C ASP A 21 -23.27 -8.89 -1.41
N LYS A 22 -22.86 -10.03 -0.87
CA LYS A 22 -23.13 -10.44 0.51
C LYS A 22 -22.53 -9.47 1.52
N ALA A 23 -21.31 -8.97 1.29
CA ALA A 23 -20.68 -7.99 2.18
C ALA A 23 -21.48 -6.68 2.28
N ILE A 24 -22.17 -6.29 1.20
CA ILE A 24 -23.07 -5.13 1.17
C ILE A 24 -24.45 -5.46 1.77
N SER A 25 -25.07 -6.53 1.33
CA SER A 25 -26.43 -6.90 1.76
C SER A 25 -26.53 -7.25 3.24
N SER A 26 -25.46 -7.81 3.83
CA SER A 26 -25.34 -8.05 5.27
C SER A 26 -25.13 -6.77 6.09
N GLY A 27 -24.84 -5.62 5.46
CA GLY A 27 -24.43 -4.40 6.14
C GLY A 27 -23.00 -4.43 6.68
N SER A 28 -22.20 -5.41 6.28
CA SER A 28 -20.78 -5.50 6.67
C SER A 28 -19.95 -4.37 6.07
N LEU A 29 -20.22 -3.98 4.82
CA LEU A 29 -19.54 -2.89 4.12
C LEU A 29 -20.52 -1.87 3.58
N HIS A 30 -20.04 -0.62 3.42
CA HIS A 30 -20.77 0.48 2.81
C HIS A 30 -20.67 0.45 1.28
N CYS A 31 -19.47 0.18 0.80
CA CYS A 31 -19.16 -0.03 -0.61
C CYS A 31 -18.04 -1.05 -0.74
N VAL A 32 -17.90 -1.62 -1.91
CA VAL A 32 -16.78 -2.50 -2.23
C VAL A 32 -16.53 -2.50 -3.74
N VAL A 33 -15.27 -2.64 -4.11
CA VAL A 33 -14.86 -3.01 -5.46
C VAL A 33 -13.88 -4.18 -5.38
N GLY A 34 -14.08 -5.19 -6.21
CA GLY A 34 -13.20 -6.33 -6.38
C GLY A 34 -12.85 -6.52 -7.85
N LEU A 35 -11.59 -6.79 -8.14
CA LEU A 35 -11.08 -7.05 -9.48
C LEU A 35 -10.08 -8.20 -9.44
N VAL A 36 -10.15 -9.07 -10.45
CA VAL A 36 -9.19 -10.15 -10.69
C VAL A 36 -8.72 -10.04 -12.14
N ALA A 37 -7.42 -10.11 -12.36
CA ALA A 37 -6.84 -10.07 -13.69
C ALA A 37 -5.80 -11.18 -13.90
N SER A 38 -5.64 -11.59 -15.15
CA SER A 38 -4.45 -12.28 -15.65
C SER A 38 -3.43 -11.25 -16.13
N LYS A 39 -2.29 -11.71 -16.61
CA LYS A 39 -1.29 -10.80 -17.22
C LYS A 39 -1.78 -10.06 -18.46
N ASP A 40 -2.82 -10.54 -19.13
CA ASP A 40 -3.28 -10.06 -20.42
C ASP A 40 -4.65 -9.36 -20.38
N GLU A 41 -5.54 -9.74 -19.43
CA GLU A 41 -6.92 -9.27 -19.39
C GLU A 41 -7.50 -9.24 -17.96
N ILE A 42 -8.53 -8.42 -17.76
CA ILE A 42 -9.37 -8.46 -16.57
C ILE A 42 -10.31 -9.68 -16.68
N LEU A 43 -10.18 -10.61 -15.75
CA LEU A 43 -10.99 -11.83 -15.70
C LEU A 43 -12.33 -11.63 -15.00
N PHE A 44 -12.35 -10.75 -14.00
CA PHE A 44 -13.51 -10.39 -13.21
C PHE A 44 -13.37 -8.98 -12.66
N GLU A 45 -14.47 -8.23 -12.68
CA GLU A 45 -14.62 -6.98 -11.98
C GLU A 45 -16.05 -6.82 -11.48
N HIS A 46 -16.20 -6.30 -10.27
CA HIS A 46 -17.51 -6.00 -9.70
C HIS A 46 -17.40 -4.93 -8.62
N ALA A 47 -18.41 -4.08 -8.56
CA ALA A 47 -18.55 -3.07 -7.52
C ALA A 47 -19.97 -3.08 -6.97
N ALA A 48 -20.12 -2.92 -5.66
CA ALA A 48 -21.39 -2.91 -4.98
C ALA A 48 -21.44 -1.86 -3.87
N GLY A 49 -22.65 -1.43 -3.51
CA GLY A 49 -22.88 -0.37 -2.53
C GLY A 49 -22.83 1.04 -3.12
N PHE A 50 -22.45 2.03 -2.33
CA PHE A 50 -22.54 3.44 -2.70
C PHE A 50 -21.26 4.20 -2.38
N ARG A 51 -20.91 5.18 -3.23
CA ARG A 51 -19.73 6.05 -3.07
C ARG A 51 -19.89 7.11 -2.00
N ASP A 52 -21.12 7.43 -1.60
CA ASP A 52 -21.43 8.52 -0.68
C ASP A 52 -22.28 8.04 0.51
N GLU A 53 -22.19 8.81 1.61
CA GLU A 53 -22.92 8.54 2.86
C GLU A 53 -24.43 8.49 2.68
N LYS A 54 -24.96 9.32 1.77
CA LYS A 54 -26.41 9.43 1.50
C LYS A 54 -26.96 8.32 0.63
N LYS A 55 -26.10 7.44 0.12
CA LYS A 55 -26.45 6.32 -0.76
C LYS A 55 -27.16 6.78 -2.05
N ILE A 56 -26.66 7.84 -2.68
CA ILE A 56 -27.20 8.40 -3.92
C ILE A 56 -26.42 7.93 -5.12
N SER A 57 -25.08 7.92 -5.01
CA SER A 57 -24.18 7.57 -6.10
C SER A 57 -23.72 6.11 -5.96
N PRO A 58 -24.10 5.20 -6.87
CA PRO A 58 -23.66 3.81 -6.79
C PRO A 58 -22.14 3.69 -6.93
N MET A 59 -21.55 2.70 -6.26
CA MET A 59 -20.16 2.30 -6.46
C MET A 59 -19.99 1.69 -7.85
N ASN A 60 -18.92 2.05 -8.54
CA ASN A 60 -18.55 1.52 -9.86
C ASN A 60 -17.08 1.11 -9.88
N VAL A 61 -16.68 0.31 -10.84
CA VAL A 61 -15.28 -0.14 -11.00
C VAL A 61 -14.32 1.01 -11.34
N ASP A 62 -14.82 2.08 -11.96
CA ASP A 62 -14.10 3.31 -12.26
C ASP A 62 -14.18 4.38 -11.14
N SER A 63 -14.73 4.01 -9.98
CA SER A 63 -14.73 4.89 -8.81
C SER A 63 -13.31 5.15 -8.34
N ILE A 64 -13.01 6.40 -8.02
CA ILE A 64 -11.69 6.80 -7.58
C ILE A 64 -11.54 6.61 -6.08
N LEU A 65 -10.51 5.88 -5.72
CA LEU A 65 -10.17 5.43 -4.37
C LEU A 65 -8.91 6.13 -3.87
N ALA A 66 -8.88 6.54 -2.62
CA ALA A 66 -7.64 6.87 -1.95
C ALA A 66 -6.89 5.55 -1.64
N ILE A 67 -5.82 5.26 -2.35
CA ILE A 67 -5.12 3.97 -2.23
C ILE A 67 -4.11 3.91 -1.08
N ALA A 68 -3.89 5.04 -0.41
CA ALA A 68 -3.00 5.17 0.75
C ALA A 68 -1.66 4.45 0.55
N SER A 69 -1.30 3.53 1.46
CA SER A 69 -0.01 2.81 1.41
C SER A 69 0.19 1.92 0.19
N SER A 70 -0.83 1.67 -0.63
CA SER A 70 -0.60 1.03 -1.94
C SER A 70 0.26 1.91 -2.87
N THR A 71 0.39 3.21 -2.60
CA THR A 71 1.38 4.13 -3.20
C THR A 71 2.81 3.58 -3.08
N LYS A 72 3.13 2.88 -1.98
CA LYS A 72 4.47 2.31 -1.74
C LYS A 72 4.94 1.36 -2.84
N LEU A 73 4.01 0.64 -3.47
CA LEU A 73 4.34 -0.21 -4.62
C LEU A 73 4.85 0.61 -5.79
N ILE A 74 4.21 1.74 -6.10
CA ILE A 74 4.61 2.65 -7.17
C ILE A 74 5.99 3.25 -6.88
N THR A 75 6.21 3.73 -5.66
CA THR A 75 7.51 4.27 -5.21
C THR A 75 8.61 3.21 -5.28
N SER A 76 8.30 1.96 -4.93
CA SER A 76 9.27 0.86 -5.02
C SER A 76 9.63 0.54 -6.47
N ILE A 77 8.67 0.55 -7.39
CA ILE A 77 8.93 0.40 -8.83
C ILE A 77 9.84 1.52 -9.33
N ALA A 78 9.54 2.78 -8.99
CA ALA A 78 10.35 3.94 -9.37
C ALA A 78 11.80 3.83 -8.85
N ALA A 79 11.98 3.45 -7.59
CA ALA A 79 13.31 3.24 -7.03
C ALA A 79 14.07 2.11 -7.74
N LEU A 80 13.39 1.01 -8.08
CA LEU A 80 14.00 -0.09 -8.82
C LEU A 80 14.37 0.28 -10.26
N GLN A 81 13.63 1.17 -10.92
CA GLN A 81 14.05 1.75 -12.22
C GLN A 81 15.36 2.52 -12.08
N LEU A 82 15.53 3.29 -11.01
CA LEU A 82 16.77 4.02 -10.75
C LEU A 82 17.92 3.10 -10.35
N VAL A 83 17.65 1.98 -9.66
CA VAL A 83 18.64 0.92 -9.39
C VAL A 83 19.07 0.26 -10.70
N GLU A 84 18.15 -0.09 -11.55
CA GLU A 84 18.41 -0.71 -12.85
C GLU A 84 19.23 0.20 -13.77
N ALA A 85 18.97 1.50 -13.72
CA ALA A 85 19.73 2.52 -14.43
C ALA A 85 21.12 2.81 -13.81
N GLY A 86 21.45 2.19 -12.66
CA GLY A 86 22.72 2.40 -11.96
C GLY A 86 22.88 3.77 -11.30
N ILE A 87 21.76 4.52 -11.12
CA ILE A 87 21.75 5.86 -10.50
C ILE A 87 21.85 5.73 -8.98
N ILE A 88 21.17 4.76 -8.39
CA ILE A 88 21.27 4.40 -6.98
C ILE A 88 21.56 2.91 -6.84
N THR A 89 22.02 2.48 -5.66
CA THR A 89 22.11 1.06 -5.33
C THR A 89 21.30 0.73 -4.10
N LEU A 90 20.82 -0.52 -3.99
CA LEU A 90 20.01 -0.96 -2.86
C LEU A 90 20.74 -0.83 -1.52
N ASP A 91 22.05 -0.98 -1.52
CA ASP A 91 22.88 -1.00 -0.32
C ASP A 91 23.59 0.35 -0.04
N ASP A 92 23.31 1.38 -0.85
CA ASP A 92 23.76 2.75 -0.57
C ASP A 92 23.07 3.28 0.70
N PRO A 93 23.81 3.95 1.60
CA PRO A 93 23.21 4.67 2.72
C PRO A 93 22.39 5.85 2.20
N VAL A 94 21.22 6.09 2.80
CA VAL A 94 20.33 7.19 2.39
C VAL A 94 20.99 8.56 2.48
N SER A 95 21.92 8.73 3.42
CA SER A 95 22.68 9.98 3.61
C SER A 95 23.59 10.35 2.43
N LYS A 96 23.89 9.41 1.53
CA LYS A 96 24.58 9.66 0.26
C LYS A 96 23.77 10.60 -0.63
N TYR A 97 22.45 10.49 -0.60
CA TYR A 97 21.51 11.26 -1.42
C TYR A 97 20.85 12.39 -0.65
N LEU A 98 20.61 12.17 0.64
CA LEU A 98 20.01 13.13 1.57
C LEU A 98 20.98 13.41 2.73
N PRO A 99 21.97 14.32 2.54
CA PRO A 99 23.01 14.58 3.55
C PRO A 99 22.48 15.00 4.92
N GLY A 100 21.28 15.61 4.97
CA GLY A 100 20.61 15.97 6.23
C GLY A 100 20.28 14.78 7.14
N LEU A 101 20.35 13.55 6.62
CA LEU A 101 20.11 12.32 7.39
C LEU A 101 21.41 11.67 7.91
N GLN A 102 22.58 12.34 7.78
CA GLN A 102 23.86 11.79 8.23
C GLN A 102 23.90 11.57 9.75
N ASP A 103 23.28 12.46 10.52
CA ASP A 103 23.34 12.48 11.99
C ASP A 103 22.00 11.99 12.62
N LEU A 104 21.40 10.96 12.02
CA LEU A 104 20.18 10.36 12.53
C LEU A 104 20.34 9.88 13.98
N LYS A 105 19.27 9.98 14.74
CA LYS A 105 19.19 9.53 16.12
C LYS A 105 18.08 8.55 16.33
N ILE A 106 18.27 7.65 17.26
CA ILE A 106 17.24 6.71 17.74
C ILE A 106 16.52 7.34 18.92
N LEU A 107 15.20 7.33 18.90
CA LEU A 107 14.37 7.59 20.08
C LEU A 107 14.35 6.32 20.95
N ASP A 108 15.27 6.27 21.92
CA ASP A 108 15.39 5.14 22.84
C ASP A 108 14.21 5.08 23.81
N SER A 109 13.85 6.22 24.41
CA SER A 109 12.70 6.32 25.30
C SER A 109 12.13 7.75 25.33
N PHE A 110 10.88 7.86 25.80
CA PHE A 110 10.21 9.12 26.08
C PHE A 110 9.52 9.03 27.44
N ASP A 111 9.84 9.96 28.36
CA ASP A 111 9.32 9.97 29.75
C ASP A 111 8.05 10.83 29.92
N GLY A 112 7.53 11.40 28.83
CA GLY A 112 6.41 12.33 28.83
C GLY A 112 6.80 13.80 28.74
N GLN A 113 8.09 14.14 28.91
CA GLN A 113 8.64 15.50 28.83
C GLN A 113 9.86 15.58 27.90
N GLU A 114 10.82 14.69 28.08
CA GLU A 114 12.10 14.72 27.35
C GLU A 114 12.28 13.47 26.48
N LEU A 115 12.91 13.68 25.32
CA LEU A 115 13.31 12.61 24.41
C LEU A 115 14.69 12.11 24.81
N CYS A 116 14.83 10.81 25.11
CA CYS A 116 16.14 10.18 25.17
C CYS A 116 16.57 9.80 23.74
N LEU A 117 17.49 10.56 23.17
CA LEU A 117 18.00 10.34 21.82
C LEU A 117 19.42 9.82 21.88
N VAL A 118 19.67 8.71 21.22
CA VAL A 118 21.00 8.12 21.06
C VAL A 118 21.42 8.12 19.59
N PRO A 119 22.71 8.31 19.26
CA PRO A 119 23.16 8.28 17.87
C PRO A 119 22.98 6.88 17.26
N THR A 120 22.69 6.81 15.96
CA THR A 120 22.80 5.55 15.20
C THR A 120 24.25 5.21 14.92
N LYS A 121 24.53 3.95 14.65
CA LYS A 121 25.84 3.51 14.15
C LYS A 121 25.99 3.83 12.67
N GLU A 122 24.93 3.61 11.91
CA GLU A 122 24.87 3.80 10.47
C GLU A 122 23.53 4.40 10.06
N THR A 123 23.49 5.11 8.94
CA THR A 123 22.23 5.56 8.34
C THR A 123 21.59 4.41 7.55
N PRO A 124 20.25 4.32 7.47
CA PRO A 124 19.60 3.23 6.76
C PRO A 124 19.96 3.23 5.27
N THR A 125 19.98 2.04 4.68
CA THR A 125 20.17 1.86 3.25
C THR A 125 18.84 1.98 2.49
N ILE A 126 18.92 2.15 1.15
CA ILE A 126 17.76 2.15 0.26
C ILE A 126 16.95 0.84 0.44
N ARG A 127 17.62 -0.32 0.53
CA ARG A 127 16.96 -1.61 0.81
C ARG A 127 16.20 -1.58 2.12
N GLN A 128 16.79 -1.06 3.18
CA GLN A 128 16.16 -0.99 4.50
C GLN A 128 14.95 -0.05 4.53
N LEU A 129 14.96 1.04 3.73
CA LEU A 129 13.76 1.88 3.54
C LEU A 129 12.63 1.09 2.87
N MET A 130 12.93 0.32 1.83
CA MET A 130 11.95 -0.46 1.06
C MET A 130 11.39 -1.65 1.83
N THR A 131 12.12 -2.17 2.81
CA THR A 131 11.77 -3.40 3.55
C THR A 131 11.23 -3.17 4.95
N HIS A 132 11.04 -1.91 5.37
CA HIS A 132 10.61 -1.54 6.73
C HIS A 132 11.56 -2.01 7.84
N THR A 133 12.86 -2.06 7.53
CA THR A 133 13.92 -2.38 8.49
C THR A 133 14.83 -1.20 8.80
N SER A 134 14.47 0.00 8.33
CA SER A 134 15.23 1.24 8.48
C SER A 134 15.18 1.89 9.86
N GLY A 135 14.23 1.47 10.70
CA GLY A 135 13.95 2.13 11.98
C GLY A 135 12.92 3.26 11.92
N TYR A 136 12.56 3.75 10.73
CA TYR A 136 11.45 4.69 10.58
C TYR A 136 10.11 4.00 10.85
N VAL A 137 9.26 4.62 11.69
CA VAL A 137 7.95 4.08 12.10
C VAL A 137 6.85 5.10 11.88
N TYR A 138 5.60 4.66 11.88
CA TYR A 138 4.45 5.54 12.03
C TYR A 138 4.15 5.76 13.51
N PRO A 139 3.92 7.01 13.98
CA PRO A 139 3.58 7.29 15.38
C PRO A 139 2.39 6.48 15.88
N PHE A 140 1.34 6.34 15.10
CA PHE A 140 0.12 5.62 15.51
C PHE A 140 0.27 4.08 15.64
N TRP A 141 1.47 3.54 15.36
CA TRP A 141 1.84 2.13 15.63
C TRP A 141 3.09 1.99 16.51
N ASN A 142 3.56 3.09 17.10
CA ASN A 142 4.68 3.07 18.03
C ASN A 142 4.38 3.98 19.22
N LYS A 143 4.30 3.42 20.43
CA LYS A 143 3.87 4.14 21.63
C LYS A 143 4.75 5.37 21.94
N ASN A 144 6.08 5.23 21.91
CA ASN A 144 6.97 6.35 22.23
C ASN A 144 6.82 7.50 21.23
N PHE A 145 6.71 7.17 19.95
CA PHE A 145 6.48 8.15 18.88
C PHE A 145 5.10 8.79 18.98
N PHE A 146 4.08 8.02 19.31
CA PHE A 146 2.73 8.55 19.50
C PHE A 146 2.66 9.57 20.63
N GLU A 147 3.23 9.24 21.78
CA GLU A 147 3.24 10.15 22.92
C GLU A 147 4.13 11.38 22.64
N ALA A 148 5.26 11.24 21.98
CA ALA A 148 6.13 12.34 21.60
C ALA A 148 5.46 13.28 20.56
N ASP A 149 4.76 12.74 19.55
CA ASP A 149 3.99 13.52 18.57
C ASP A 149 2.84 14.27 19.25
N LYS A 150 2.06 13.59 20.10
CA LYS A 150 0.97 14.17 20.87
C LYS A 150 1.42 15.33 21.76
N ASN A 151 2.59 15.21 22.37
CA ASN A 151 3.22 16.26 23.19
C ASN A 151 3.98 17.31 22.36
N LYS A 152 4.02 17.18 21.03
CA LYS A 152 4.73 18.08 20.10
C LYS A 152 6.24 18.20 20.39
N THR A 153 6.84 17.12 20.91
CA THR A 153 8.28 17.04 21.18
C THR A 153 9.08 16.52 19.99
N ILE A 154 8.40 15.88 19.02
CA ILE A 154 8.94 15.59 17.69
C ILE A 154 8.19 16.40 16.64
N LYS A 155 8.80 16.63 15.47
CA LYS A 155 8.11 17.28 14.36
C LYS A 155 6.96 16.41 13.88
N ASN A 156 5.87 17.06 13.50
CA ASN A 156 4.77 16.37 12.85
C ASN A 156 5.26 15.81 11.52
N LEU A 157 4.98 14.54 11.27
CA LEU A 157 5.32 13.82 10.04
C LEU A 157 4.87 14.56 8.77
N TYR A 158 3.70 15.20 8.84
CA TYR A 158 3.08 15.90 7.71
C TYR A 158 3.44 17.39 7.63
N ALA A 159 4.26 17.91 8.56
CA ALA A 159 4.80 19.26 8.43
C ALA A 159 5.79 19.33 7.26
N GLN A 160 6.10 20.55 6.79
CA GLN A 160 7.10 20.73 5.76
C GLN A 160 8.45 20.16 6.25
N ASP A 161 8.98 19.19 5.50
CA ASP A 161 10.22 18.47 5.79
C ASP A 161 10.26 17.76 7.16
N GLY A 162 9.09 17.61 7.80
CA GLY A 162 8.99 17.03 9.14
C GLY A 162 9.58 15.60 9.22
N TYR A 163 9.41 14.80 8.18
CA TYR A 163 9.93 13.44 8.10
C TYR A 163 11.47 13.35 8.04
N LEU A 164 12.18 14.41 7.60
CA LEU A 164 13.65 14.48 7.62
C LEU A 164 14.21 14.73 9.02
N GLU A 165 13.39 15.22 9.95
CA GLU A 165 13.81 15.58 11.30
C GLU A 165 13.27 14.62 12.37
N ILE A 166 12.49 13.61 11.99
CA ILE A 166 11.98 12.59 12.92
C ILE A 166 13.10 11.58 13.23
N PRO A 167 13.35 11.26 14.52
CA PRO A 167 14.27 10.19 14.87
C PRO A 167 13.74 8.83 14.36
N ILE A 168 14.58 7.81 14.36
CA ILE A 168 14.19 6.44 14.10
C ILE A 168 13.96 5.68 15.42
N ALA A 169 13.25 4.53 15.37
CA ALA A 169 12.87 3.79 16.57
C ALA A 169 13.90 2.72 17.00
N PHE A 170 14.80 2.34 16.12
CA PHE A 170 15.81 1.30 16.37
C PHE A 170 16.93 1.36 15.33
N GLU A 171 18.05 0.71 15.65
CA GLU A 171 19.20 0.60 14.74
C GLU A 171 18.80 -0.03 13.40
N PRO A 172 19.10 0.60 12.25
CA PRO A 172 18.77 0.07 10.93
C PRO A 172 19.22 -1.38 10.76
N GLY A 173 18.32 -2.23 10.22
CA GLY A 173 18.57 -3.64 10.01
C GLY A 173 18.39 -4.54 11.24
N SER A 174 18.12 -3.99 12.42
CA SER A 174 18.01 -4.80 13.66
C SER A 174 16.61 -5.39 13.88
N ARG A 175 15.57 -4.76 13.32
CA ARG A 175 14.16 -5.14 13.50
C ARG A 175 13.36 -4.83 12.24
N TRP A 176 12.18 -5.44 12.15
CA TRP A 176 11.14 -5.03 11.22
C TRP A 176 10.06 -4.23 11.95
N ALA A 177 9.68 -3.07 11.38
CA ALA A 177 8.52 -2.29 11.82
C ALA A 177 7.99 -1.47 10.66
N TYR A 178 6.70 -1.61 10.39
CA TYR A 178 6.05 -0.87 9.30
C TYR A 178 6.13 0.65 9.54
N GLY A 179 6.58 1.41 8.55
CA GLY A 179 6.81 2.83 8.74
C GLY A 179 6.98 3.64 7.46
N ILE A 180 7.48 4.87 7.65
CA ILE A 180 7.60 5.92 6.64
C ILE A 180 8.85 5.81 5.74
N GLY A 181 9.52 4.65 5.72
CA GLY A 181 10.74 4.49 4.90
C GLY A 181 10.55 4.85 3.43
N LEU A 182 9.37 4.56 2.86
CA LEU A 182 9.07 4.87 1.46
C LEU A 182 8.84 6.38 1.22
N ASP A 183 8.47 7.15 2.25
CA ASP A 183 8.40 8.61 2.15
C ASP A 183 9.80 9.19 2.00
N ILE A 184 10.76 8.70 2.80
CA ILE A 184 12.18 9.05 2.69
C ILE A 184 12.73 8.62 1.31
N LEU A 185 12.36 7.43 0.83
CA LEU A 185 12.75 6.97 -0.50
C LEU A 185 12.18 7.85 -1.61
N GLY A 186 10.97 8.39 -1.43
CA GLY A 186 10.39 9.38 -2.32
C GLY A 186 11.26 10.63 -2.44
N GLU A 187 11.84 11.12 -1.34
CA GLU A 187 12.76 12.25 -1.39
C GLU A 187 14.07 11.89 -2.10
N VAL A 188 14.58 10.68 -1.92
CA VAL A 188 15.74 10.19 -2.70
C VAL A 188 15.42 10.21 -4.20
N ILE A 189 14.25 9.71 -4.61
CA ILE A 189 13.82 9.71 -6.03
C ILE A 189 13.79 11.14 -6.58
N LYS A 190 13.20 12.10 -5.85
CA LYS A 190 13.15 13.51 -6.25
C LYS A 190 14.56 14.10 -6.40
N GLU A 191 15.43 13.83 -5.43
CA GLU A 191 16.80 14.35 -5.43
C GLU A 191 17.61 13.86 -6.64
N VAL A 192 17.58 12.55 -6.92
CA VAL A 192 18.40 11.98 -8.00
C VAL A 192 17.81 12.17 -9.39
N SER A 193 16.49 12.29 -9.51
CA SER A 193 15.82 12.52 -10.79
C SER A 193 15.64 13.98 -11.14
N GLN A 194 15.72 14.88 -10.17
CA GLN A 194 15.39 16.31 -10.29
C GLN A 194 13.96 16.56 -10.78
N MET A 195 13.04 15.63 -10.48
CA MET A 195 11.61 15.68 -10.82
C MET A 195 10.78 15.63 -9.54
N SER A 196 9.56 16.14 -9.55
CA SER A 196 8.60 15.80 -8.50
C SER A 196 8.25 14.30 -8.57
N LEU A 197 7.70 13.72 -7.49
CA LEU A 197 7.29 12.31 -7.54
C LEU A 197 6.21 12.08 -8.57
N TYR A 198 5.26 13.00 -8.69
CA TYR A 198 4.19 12.86 -9.66
C TYR A 198 4.71 12.91 -11.10
N GLU A 199 5.63 13.83 -11.42
CA GLU A 199 6.26 13.88 -12.74
C GLU A 199 7.00 12.57 -13.03
N TYR A 200 7.83 12.09 -12.10
CA TYR A 200 8.54 10.83 -12.30
C TYR A 200 7.59 9.65 -12.50
N PHE A 201 6.59 9.50 -11.62
CA PHE A 201 5.60 8.41 -11.72
C PHE A 201 4.78 8.51 -13.00
N SER A 202 4.35 9.72 -13.38
CA SER A 202 3.57 9.96 -14.59
C SER A 202 4.32 9.52 -15.85
N GLU A 203 5.56 9.96 -16.02
CA GLU A 203 6.35 9.69 -17.21
C GLU A 203 6.82 8.23 -17.29
N ASN A 204 7.27 7.66 -16.18
CA ASN A 204 7.96 6.38 -16.15
C ASN A 204 7.08 5.18 -15.77
N ILE A 205 5.88 5.43 -15.20
CA ILE A 205 4.98 4.38 -14.72
C ILE A 205 3.56 4.57 -15.23
N PHE A 206 2.90 5.71 -14.96
CA PHE A 206 1.47 5.85 -15.24
C PHE A 206 1.16 5.89 -16.73
N GLN A 207 1.88 6.69 -17.52
CA GLN A 207 1.67 6.75 -18.97
C GLN A 207 1.95 5.39 -19.65
N PRO A 208 3.10 4.72 -19.41
CA PRO A 208 3.35 3.41 -20.01
C PRO A 208 2.38 2.32 -19.57
N LEU A 209 1.79 2.44 -18.38
CA LEU A 209 0.79 1.50 -17.85
C LEU A 209 -0.66 1.92 -18.13
N GLU A 210 -0.88 3.02 -18.86
CA GLU A 210 -2.23 3.54 -19.16
C GLU A 210 -3.07 3.82 -17.90
N MET A 211 -2.45 4.33 -16.83
CA MET A 211 -3.08 4.64 -15.55
C MET A 211 -3.58 6.09 -15.54
N HIS A 212 -4.67 6.37 -16.25
CA HIS A 212 -5.14 7.72 -16.53
C HIS A 212 -5.85 8.42 -15.38
N ASP A 213 -6.35 7.65 -14.41
CA ASP A 213 -7.08 8.13 -13.24
C ASP A 213 -6.22 8.10 -11.96
N THR A 214 -4.90 7.89 -12.09
CA THR A 214 -3.98 7.79 -10.95
C THR A 214 -3.18 9.08 -10.78
N ALA A 215 -3.36 9.74 -9.63
CA ALA A 215 -2.72 11.01 -9.32
C ALA A 215 -2.72 11.33 -7.81
N TYR A 216 -1.85 12.27 -7.37
CA TYR A 216 -1.91 12.84 -6.02
C TYR A 216 -3.05 13.85 -5.85
N GLN A 217 -3.48 14.48 -6.93
CA GLN A 217 -4.56 15.47 -6.90
C GLN A 217 -5.69 15.03 -7.82
N LEU A 218 -6.91 15.18 -7.32
CA LEU A 218 -8.11 14.90 -8.10
C LEU A 218 -8.42 16.05 -9.06
N SER A 219 -8.70 15.73 -10.32
CA SER A 219 -9.40 16.63 -11.25
C SER A 219 -10.85 16.82 -10.79
N GLU A 220 -11.55 17.83 -11.32
CA GLU A 220 -12.98 18.01 -11.06
C GLU A 220 -13.80 16.77 -11.45
N GLU A 221 -13.47 16.12 -12.55
CA GLU A 221 -14.14 14.89 -12.98
C GLU A 221 -13.78 13.71 -12.08
N GLY A 222 -12.51 13.57 -11.69
CA GLY A 222 -12.08 12.57 -10.72
C GLY A 222 -12.76 12.74 -9.36
N PHE A 223 -12.93 13.98 -8.91
CA PHE A 223 -13.63 14.26 -7.65
C PHE A 223 -15.10 13.81 -7.69
N LYS A 224 -15.81 13.97 -8.80
CA LYS A 224 -17.19 13.48 -8.94
C LYS A 224 -17.30 11.96 -8.86
N ARG A 225 -16.24 11.24 -9.22
CA ARG A 225 -16.14 9.77 -9.14
C ARG A 225 -15.49 9.27 -7.85
N SER A 226 -14.99 10.17 -7.00
CA SER A 226 -14.30 9.77 -5.77
C SER A 226 -15.25 9.16 -4.73
N VAL A 227 -14.71 8.25 -3.94
CA VAL A 227 -15.44 7.56 -2.89
C VAL A 227 -15.26 8.32 -1.57
N THR A 228 -16.37 8.60 -0.89
CA THR A 228 -16.37 9.15 0.46
C THR A 228 -15.68 8.18 1.42
N MET A 229 -14.70 8.66 2.16
CA MET A 229 -14.11 7.87 3.23
C MET A 229 -15.10 7.71 4.37
N MET A 230 -15.42 6.48 4.71
CA MET A 230 -16.34 6.16 5.79
C MET A 230 -15.60 5.73 7.06
N GLN A 231 -16.24 5.94 8.19
CA GLN A 231 -15.81 5.40 9.49
C GLN A 231 -16.90 4.50 10.04
N ARG A 232 -16.51 3.31 10.50
CA ARG A 232 -17.44 2.42 11.20
C ARG A 232 -17.67 2.91 12.63
N LEU A 233 -18.94 3.04 13.00
CA LEU A 233 -19.40 3.23 14.37
C LEU A 233 -20.37 2.10 14.69
N ASP A 234 -19.94 1.13 15.46
CA ASP A 234 -20.69 -0.10 15.78
C ASP A 234 -21.24 -0.77 14.49
N ASN A 235 -22.54 -0.72 14.28
CA ASN A 235 -23.22 -1.29 13.11
C ASN A 235 -23.61 -0.24 12.04
N SER A 236 -23.08 0.98 12.12
CA SER A 236 -23.38 2.07 11.19
C SER A 236 -22.09 2.64 10.56
N PHE A 237 -22.29 3.47 9.56
CA PHE A 237 -21.21 4.18 8.87
C PHE A 237 -21.50 5.66 8.86
N ILE A 238 -20.49 6.47 9.13
CA ILE A 238 -20.51 7.93 8.97
C ILE A 238 -19.34 8.36 8.07
N ALA A 239 -19.47 9.54 7.44
CA ALA A 239 -18.35 10.12 6.72
C ALA A 239 -17.19 10.47 7.68
N SER A 240 -16.01 9.95 7.41
CA SER A 240 -14.80 10.23 8.20
C SER A 240 -14.27 11.62 7.84
N LYS A 241 -14.43 12.60 8.72
CA LYS A 241 -14.05 14.00 8.43
C LYS A 241 -12.59 14.22 8.04
N PRO A 242 -11.59 13.59 8.70
CA PRO A 242 -10.18 13.89 8.41
C PRO A 242 -9.65 13.32 7.09
N PHE A 243 -10.37 12.38 6.47
CA PHE A 243 -9.87 11.64 5.30
C PHE A 243 -10.72 11.83 4.03
N GLN A 244 -11.47 12.92 3.93
CA GLN A 244 -12.31 13.15 2.76
C GLN A 244 -11.48 13.53 1.52
N PRO A 245 -11.85 13.02 0.33
CA PRO A 245 -11.26 13.47 -0.92
C PRO A 245 -11.42 15.00 -1.11
N SER A 246 -10.41 15.65 -1.69
CA SER A 246 -10.43 17.08 -1.94
C SER A 246 -9.66 17.44 -3.20
N ILE A 247 -10.23 18.32 -4.03
CA ILE A 247 -9.56 18.90 -5.21
C ILE A 247 -8.54 19.99 -4.87
N ASN A 248 -8.65 20.59 -3.68
CA ASN A 248 -7.79 21.70 -3.23
C ASN A 248 -7.05 21.34 -1.95
N SER A 249 -6.61 20.09 -1.82
CA SER A 249 -5.88 19.67 -0.64
C SER A 249 -4.53 20.39 -0.58
N SER A 250 -4.41 21.38 0.33
CA SER A 250 -3.11 21.91 0.74
C SER A 250 -2.21 20.84 1.40
N TYR A 251 -2.78 19.67 1.67
CA TYR A 251 -2.12 18.47 2.19
C TYR A 251 -1.70 17.48 1.10
N ALA A 252 -1.91 17.80 -0.18
CA ALA A 252 -1.45 16.98 -1.30
C ALA A 252 0.07 17.09 -1.45
N LYS A 253 0.81 16.70 -0.41
CA LYS A 253 2.24 16.42 -0.56
C LYS A 253 2.35 15.15 -1.38
N GLU A 254 3.26 15.17 -2.33
CA GLU A 254 3.66 13.99 -3.07
C GLU A 254 4.55 13.14 -2.17
N LEU A 255 3.94 12.24 -1.40
CA LEU A 255 4.63 11.35 -0.48
C LEU A 255 4.88 9.99 -1.15
N GLY A 256 6.05 9.41 -0.93
CA GLY A 256 6.37 8.08 -1.44
C GLY A 256 5.62 6.95 -0.72
N GLY A 257 5.13 7.20 0.48
CA GLY A 257 4.44 6.21 1.30
C GLY A 257 2.92 6.21 1.19
N GLU A 258 2.31 7.29 0.65
CA GLU A 258 0.86 7.46 0.58
C GLU A 258 0.46 8.63 -0.32
N GLY A 259 -0.83 8.86 -0.50
CA GLY A 259 -1.39 10.07 -1.09
C GLY A 259 -1.94 9.90 -2.50
N LEU A 260 -1.63 8.84 -3.21
CA LEU A 260 -2.21 8.59 -4.52
C LEU A 260 -3.69 8.22 -4.42
N TYR A 261 -4.45 8.74 -5.36
CA TYR A 261 -5.75 8.25 -5.76
C TYR A 261 -5.60 7.38 -7.01
N SER A 262 -6.45 6.37 -7.16
CA SER A 262 -6.45 5.49 -8.32
C SER A 262 -7.81 4.79 -8.46
N THR A 263 -8.03 4.05 -9.55
CA THR A 263 -9.14 3.13 -9.72
C THR A 263 -8.68 1.68 -9.57
N ALA A 264 -9.61 0.74 -9.40
CA ALA A 264 -9.28 -0.68 -9.40
C ALA A 264 -8.67 -1.11 -10.76
N VAL A 265 -9.16 -0.53 -11.85
CA VAL A 265 -8.66 -0.80 -13.21
C VAL A 265 -7.23 -0.31 -13.37
N ASP A 266 -6.95 0.97 -13.10
CA ASP A 266 -5.58 1.52 -13.20
C ASP A 266 -4.59 0.73 -12.35
N PHE A 267 -4.95 0.45 -11.10
CA PHE A 267 -4.07 -0.30 -10.20
C PHE A 267 -3.85 -1.74 -10.70
N SER A 268 -4.84 -2.35 -11.37
CA SER A 268 -4.66 -3.68 -11.96
C SER A 268 -3.59 -3.72 -13.05
N HIS A 269 -3.35 -2.62 -13.79
CA HIS A 269 -2.29 -2.56 -14.80
C HIS A 269 -0.89 -2.70 -14.18
N VAL A 270 -0.66 -2.15 -12.97
CA VAL A 270 0.56 -2.41 -12.20
C VAL A 270 0.68 -3.88 -11.84
N LEU A 271 -0.40 -4.49 -11.36
CA LEU A 271 -0.39 -5.90 -10.97
C LEU A 271 -0.19 -6.83 -12.18
N GLN A 272 -0.79 -6.50 -13.32
CA GLN A 272 -0.57 -7.22 -14.60
C GLN A 272 0.89 -7.09 -15.08
N MET A 273 1.49 -5.90 -14.96
CA MET A 273 2.89 -5.67 -15.24
C MET A 273 3.79 -6.58 -14.40
N LEU A 274 3.49 -6.71 -13.10
CA LEU A 274 4.23 -7.60 -12.19
C LEU A 274 4.06 -9.08 -12.57
N LEU A 275 2.85 -9.51 -12.91
CA LEU A 275 2.58 -10.86 -13.43
C LEU A 275 3.33 -11.15 -14.73
N ASN A 276 3.48 -10.15 -15.59
CA ASN A 276 4.12 -10.27 -16.88
C ASN A 276 5.61 -9.89 -16.85
N GLN A 277 6.30 -10.23 -15.75
CA GLN A 277 7.74 -10.08 -15.61
C GLN A 277 8.23 -8.65 -15.92
N GLY A 278 7.50 -7.65 -15.45
CA GLY A 278 7.87 -6.25 -15.59
C GLY A 278 7.47 -5.58 -16.92
N SER A 279 6.58 -6.21 -17.70
CA SER A 279 6.12 -5.67 -18.98
C SER A 279 4.60 -5.51 -19.02
N TYR A 280 4.11 -4.47 -19.69
CA TYR A 280 2.69 -4.23 -19.92
C TYR A 280 2.47 -3.73 -21.35
N LYS A 281 1.63 -4.42 -22.13
CA LYS A 281 1.29 -4.07 -23.54
C LYS A 281 2.53 -3.71 -24.40
N GLY A 282 3.63 -4.40 -24.20
CA GLY A 282 4.87 -4.17 -24.94
C GLY A 282 5.81 -3.13 -24.33
N HIS A 283 5.41 -2.40 -23.30
CA HIS A 283 6.28 -1.49 -22.53
C HIS A 283 6.99 -2.24 -21.42
N LYS A 284 8.32 -2.22 -21.39
CA LYS A 284 9.13 -2.75 -20.31
C LYS A 284 9.28 -1.69 -19.22
N ILE A 285 8.78 -1.98 -18.03
CA ILE A 285 8.81 -1.08 -16.86
C ILE A 285 9.97 -1.43 -15.94
N LEU A 286 10.21 -2.72 -15.70
CA LEU A 286 11.31 -3.28 -14.91
C LEU A 286 11.84 -4.53 -15.59
N SER A 287 13.11 -4.85 -15.39
CA SER A 287 13.66 -6.14 -15.82
C SER A 287 13.14 -7.30 -14.97
N ASP A 288 13.27 -8.51 -15.52
CA ASP A 288 12.90 -9.75 -14.82
C ASP A 288 13.63 -9.89 -13.48
N SER A 289 14.92 -9.50 -13.44
CA SER A 289 15.72 -9.53 -12.22
C SER A 289 15.21 -8.60 -11.12
N MET A 290 14.69 -7.42 -11.47
CA MET A 290 14.07 -6.51 -10.50
C MET A 290 12.77 -7.08 -9.98
N ILE A 291 11.95 -7.69 -10.86
CA ILE A 291 10.72 -8.39 -10.45
C ILE A 291 11.04 -9.54 -9.49
N ASP A 292 12.08 -10.35 -9.76
CA ASP A 292 12.45 -11.45 -8.88
C ASP A 292 12.90 -10.96 -7.49
N LEU A 293 13.57 -9.81 -7.41
CA LEU A 293 13.89 -9.18 -6.12
C LEU A 293 12.62 -8.75 -5.35
N MET A 294 11.59 -8.25 -6.04
CA MET A 294 10.32 -7.90 -5.41
C MET A 294 9.61 -9.12 -4.81
N PHE A 295 9.74 -10.30 -5.45
CA PHE A 295 9.13 -11.57 -5.05
C PHE A 295 10.09 -12.50 -4.31
N SER A 296 11.01 -11.93 -3.52
CA SER A 296 11.96 -12.72 -2.71
C SER A 296 12.12 -12.11 -1.31
N ASN A 297 12.57 -12.93 -0.36
CA ASN A 297 12.83 -12.47 1.00
C ASN A 297 14.01 -11.49 1.03
N GLN A 298 13.74 -10.23 1.34
CA GLN A 298 14.73 -9.15 1.46
C GLN A 298 15.03 -8.76 2.91
N THR A 299 14.39 -9.42 3.89
CA THR A 299 14.55 -9.14 5.32
C THR A 299 15.34 -10.22 6.06
N GLY A 300 15.83 -11.25 5.34
CA GLY A 300 16.59 -12.35 5.93
C GLY A 300 15.77 -13.11 6.99
N SER A 301 16.25 -13.11 8.22
CA SER A 301 15.57 -13.77 9.36
C SER A 301 14.52 -12.89 10.03
N LEU A 302 14.40 -11.60 9.68
CA LEU A 302 13.41 -10.72 10.26
C LEU A 302 12.03 -11.03 9.68
N GLU A 303 11.09 -11.34 10.55
CA GLU A 303 9.70 -11.65 10.21
C GLU A 303 8.80 -10.42 10.42
N ILE A 304 7.66 -10.41 9.74
CA ILE A 304 6.61 -9.40 9.95
C ILE A 304 6.01 -9.65 11.34
N VAL A 305 6.00 -8.61 12.16
CA VAL A 305 5.45 -8.65 13.51
C VAL A 305 4.15 -7.86 13.63
N ASP A 306 3.42 -8.05 14.73
CA ASP A 306 2.20 -7.33 15.04
C ASP A 306 2.47 -5.82 15.14
N SER A 307 1.57 -5.03 14.58
CA SER A 307 1.51 -3.59 14.72
C SER A 307 0.39 -3.23 15.69
N ILE A 308 0.75 -2.61 16.82
CA ILE A 308 -0.18 -2.29 17.91
C ILE A 308 -0.68 -0.86 17.76
N SER A 309 -1.97 -0.71 17.60
CA SER A 309 -2.62 0.58 17.39
C SER A 309 -2.58 1.49 18.61
N GLN A 310 -2.22 2.73 18.41
CA GLN A 310 -2.37 3.80 19.39
C GLN A 310 -3.64 4.64 19.14
N ILE A 311 -4.32 4.44 18.00
CA ILE A 311 -5.55 5.15 17.61
C ILE A 311 -6.57 4.15 17.04
N PRO A 312 -7.33 3.43 17.89
CA PRO A 312 -8.26 2.37 17.44
C PRO A 312 -9.37 2.82 16.48
N SER A 313 -9.67 4.12 16.44
CA SER A 313 -10.63 4.69 15.48
C SER A 313 -10.11 4.82 14.06
N ILE A 314 -8.78 4.77 13.86
CA ILE A 314 -8.11 4.85 12.55
C ILE A 314 -7.60 3.48 12.11
N THR A 315 -7.06 2.70 13.04
CA THR A 315 -6.49 1.39 12.76
C THR A 315 -6.67 0.47 13.96
N LYS A 316 -6.96 -0.81 13.73
CA LYS A 316 -6.88 -1.84 14.77
C LYS A 316 -5.45 -2.37 14.88
N ASP A 317 -5.21 -3.23 15.86
CA ASP A 317 -4.02 -4.07 15.88
C ASP A 317 -4.07 -4.99 14.66
N PHE A 318 -2.92 -5.21 14.00
CA PHE A 318 -2.89 -6.03 12.80
C PHE A 318 -1.57 -6.75 12.62
N ASN A 319 -1.62 -7.82 11.84
CA ASN A 319 -0.46 -8.48 11.27
C ASN A 319 -0.66 -8.70 9.77
N LEU A 320 0.21 -8.11 8.98
CA LEU A 320 0.13 -8.19 7.52
C LEU A 320 0.53 -9.57 6.94
N SER A 321 0.95 -10.50 7.78
CA SER A 321 1.24 -11.88 7.36
C SER A 321 -0.03 -12.70 7.10
N PHE A 322 -1.20 -12.22 7.56
CA PHE A 322 -2.49 -12.91 7.46
C PHE A 322 -2.44 -14.37 7.95
N GLY A 323 -1.68 -14.61 9.04
CA GLY A 323 -1.56 -15.94 9.63
C GLY A 323 -0.60 -16.89 8.92
N SER A 324 0.15 -16.41 7.92
CA SER A 324 1.17 -17.16 7.21
C SER A 324 2.57 -16.70 7.63
N LYS A 325 3.57 -17.58 7.53
CA LYS A 325 4.95 -17.12 7.66
C LYS A 325 5.29 -16.24 6.45
N SER A 326 5.55 -14.97 6.70
CA SER A 326 5.77 -13.98 5.64
C SER A 326 6.99 -13.12 5.94
N HIS A 327 7.61 -12.65 4.87
CA HIS A 327 8.73 -11.73 4.88
C HIS A 327 8.40 -10.49 4.04
N TRP A 328 9.33 -9.55 3.96
CA TRP A 328 9.18 -8.42 3.06
C TRP A 328 10.09 -8.59 1.85
N GLY A 329 9.50 -8.40 0.65
CA GLY A 329 10.24 -8.24 -0.60
C GLY A 329 10.61 -6.77 -0.82
N LEU A 330 10.91 -6.36 -2.05
CA LEU A 330 11.09 -4.95 -2.36
C LEU A 330 9.74 -4.32 -2.71
N GLY A 331 9.08 -3.72 -1.69
CA GLY A 331 7.79 -3.01 -1.83
C GLY A 331 6.53 -3.84 -1.60
N MET A 332 6.64 -5.14 -1.34
CA MET A 332 5.49 -6.03 -1.08
C MET A 332 5.80 -7.04 0.02
N ILE A 333 4.73 -7.55 0.63
CA ILE A 333 4.78 -8.70 1.54
C ILE A 333 5.02 -9.95 0.70
N TYR A 334 6.04 -10.71 1.00
CA TYR A 334 6.38 -11.97 0.33
C TYR A 334 5.89 -13.17 1.14
N HIS A 335 5.16 -14.09 0.51
CA HIS A 335 4.57 -15.28 1.13
C HIS A 335 5.28 -16.55 0.61
N PRO A 336 6.39 -16.98 1.23
CA PRO A 336 7.18 -18.12 0.74
C PRO A 336 6.40 -19.44 0.73
N GLU A 337 5.44 -19.61 1.65
CA GLU A 337 4.63 -20.82 1.80
C GLU A 337 3.20 -20.65 1.27
N GLY A 338 2.88 -19.50 0.64
CA GLY A 338 1.52 -19.16 0.25
C GLY A 338 0.66 -18.69 1.42
N THR A 339 -0.66 -18.70 1.25
CA THR A 339 -1.61 -18.31 2.30
C THR A 339 -2.69 -19.38 2.51
N GLN A 340 -3.30 -19.36 3.70
CA GLN A 340 -4.42 -20.26 4.01
C GLN A 340 -5.70 -20.00 3.18
N TYR A 341 -5.75 -18.89 2.44
CA TYR A 341 -6.87 -18.49 1.60
C TYR A 341 -6.70 -18.85 0.12
N GLY A 342 -5.63 -19.59 -0.21
CA GLY A 342 -5.44 -20.22 -1.51
C GLY A 342 -4.31 -19.68 -2.36
N ARG A 343 -3.70 -18.54 -2.00
CA ARG A 343 -2.54 -18.02 -2.76
C ARG A 343 -1.37 -18.99 -2.71
N SER A 344 -0.71 -19.14 -3.85
CA SER A 344 0.41 -20.05 -4.03
C SER A 344 1.66 -19.60 -3.26
N LYS A 345 2.60 -20.52 -3.11
CA LYS A 345 3.96 -20.23 -2.63
C LYS A 345 4.64 -19.21 -3.54
N GLY A 346 5.34 -18.25 -2.92
CA GLY A 346 6.01 -17.20 -3.66
C GLY A 346 5.11 -16.06 -4.12
N SER A 347 3.83 -16.07 -3.76
CA SER A 347 2.94 -14.91 -4.00
C SER A 347 3.37 -13.69 -3.18
N ALA A 348 2.94 -12.51 -3.62
CA ALA A 348 3.18 -11.27 -2.91
C ALA A 348 1.91 -10.44 -2.78
N SER A 349 1.84 -9.58 -1.76
CA SER A 349 0.66 -8.76 -1.49
C SER A 349 1.02 -7.42 -0.84
N GLY A 350 0.02 -6.55 -0.72
CA GLY A 350 0.13 -5.31 0.03
C GLY A 350 -1.23 -4.76 0.42
N ALA A 351 -1.22 -3.71 1.25
CA ALA A 351 -2.42 -3.09 1.76
C ALA A 351 -2.30 -1.57 1.89
N GLY A 352 -3.45 -0.88 1.92
CA GLY A 352 -3.59 0.53 2.26
C GLY A 352 -4.51 0.72 3.45
N ILE A 353 -4.20 1.70 4.30
CA ILE A 353 -4.88 1.95 5.59
C ILE A 353 -6.40 2.18 5.44
N PHE A 354 -6.90 2.49 4.26
CA PHE A 354 -8.32 2.63 3.97
C PHE A 354 -8.98 1.32 3.55
N ASN A 355 -8.40 0.18 3.98
CA ASN A 355 -8.84 -1.17 3.66
C ASN A 355 -8.83 -1.44 2.14
N THR A 356 -7.72 -1.13 1.52
CA THR A 356 -7.35 -1.52 0.16
C THR A 356 -6.36 -2.67 0.26
N TYR A 357 -6.60 -3.75 -0.46
CA TYR A 357 -5.77 -4.96 -0.48
C TYR A 357 -5.50 -5.37 -1.92
N TYR A 358 -4.29 -5.84 -2.18
CA TYR A 358 -3.92 -6.38 -3.49
C TYR A 358 -2.94 -7.54 -3.34
N TRP A 359 -2.91 -8.41 -4.34
CA TRP A 359 -1.93 -9.49 -4.41
C TRP A 359 -1.58 -9.83 -5.86
N VAL A 360 -0.45 -10.50 -6.00
CA VAL A 360 0.04 -11.05 -7.25
C VAL A 360 0.48 -12.48 -6.99
N ASP A 361 -0.12 -13.44 -7.70
CA ASP A 361 0.20 -14.86 -7.63
C ASP A 361 0.74 -15.32 -8.98
N ARG A 362 2.07 -15.38 -9.08
CA ARG A 362 2.79 -15.72 -10.32
C ARG A 362 2.64 -17.18 -10.71
N GLU A 363 2.39 -18.08 -9.76
CA GLU A 363 2.25 -19.52 -10.00
C GLU A 363 0.95 -19.83 -10.75
N VAL A 364 -0.17 -19.28 -10.29
CA VAL A 364 -1.47 -19.48 -10.96
C VAL A 364 -1.72 -18.41 -12.04
N GLY A 365 -0.90 -17.38 -12.14
CA GLY A 365 -1.01 -16.34 -13.16
C GLY A 365 -2.16 -15.35 -12.93
N HIS A 366 -2.57 -15.13 -11.69
CA HIS A 366 -3.63 -14.21 -11.33
C HIS A 366 -3.13 -13.12 -10.37
N CYS A 367 -3.73 -11.93 -10.47
CA CYS A 367 -3.63 -10.88 -9.47
C CYS A 367 -5.02 -10.40 -9.07
N GLY A 368 -5.13 -9.81 -7.89
CA GLY A 368 -6.40 -9.30 -7.41
C GLY A 368 -6.26 -7.98 -6.66
N PHE A 369 -7.36 -7.24 -6.66
CA PHE A 369 -7.52 -5.99 -5.97
C PHE A 369 -8.88 -5.96 -5.27
N PHE A 370 -8.90 -5.47 -4.03
CA PHE A 370 -10.10 -5.29 -3.21
C PHE A 370 -10.01 -3.97 -2.46
N SER A 371 -11.07 -3.16 -2.45
CA SER A 371 -11.11 -1.93 -1.66
C SER A 371 -12.51 -1.56 -1.21
N THR A 372 -12.62 -0.91 -0.04
CA THR A 372 -13.89 -0.46 0.53
C THR A 372 -13.90 0.97 1.08
N GLN A 373 -12.79 1.69 1.14
CA GLN A 373 -12.69 3.08 1.66
C GLN A 373 -13.31 3.29 3.04
N LEU A 374 -12.83 2.52 4.01
CA LEU A 374 -13.34 2.47 5.38
C LEU A 374 -12.21 2.57 6.40
N VAL A 375 -12.43 3.27 7.51
CA VAL A 375 -11.65 3.18 8.74
C VAL A 375 -12.52 2.61 9.87
N PRO A 376 -11.94 1.88 10.85
CA PRO A 376 -10.51 1.64 11.04
C PRO A 376 -9.91 0.64 10.03
N PHE A 377 -8.61 0.76 9.80
CA PHE A 377 -7.86 -0.26 9.08
C PHE A 377 -7.92 -1.59 9.82
N PHE A 378 -7.91 -2.68 9.07
CA PHE A 378 -7.99 -4.05 9.60
C PHE A 378 -9.29 -4.30 10.39
N ASP A 379 -10.38 -3.68 9.97
CA ASP A 379 -11.73 -3.93 10.49
C ASP A 379 -12.12 -5.40 10.27
N ASP A 380 -12.62 -6.09 11.31
CA ASP A 380 -12.88 -7.53 11.27
C ASP A 380 -13.82 -7.92 10.12
N LYS A 381 -14.89 -7.13 9.90
CA LYS A 381 -15.87 -7.41 8.83
C LYS A 381 -15.30 -7.16 7.43
N VAL A 382 -14.36 -6.21 7.33
CA VAL A 382 -13.62 -5.99 6.07
C VAL A 382 -12.69 -7.18 5.80
N ILE A 383 -11.95 -7.63 6.82
CA ILE A 383 -11.05 -8.77 6.69
C ILE A 383 -11.83 -10.05 6.32
N GLU A 384 -12.97 -10.31 6.97
CA GLU A 384 -13.85 -11.42 6.60
C GLU A 384 -14.30 -11.35 5.13
N ALA A 385 -14.76 -10.17 4.67
CA ALA A 385 -15.19 -9.98 3.29
C ALA A 385 -14.05 -10.12 2.29
N TYR A 386 -12.85 -9.57 2.60
CA TYR A 386 -11.67 -9.73 1.78
C TYR A 386 -11.23 -11.19 1.66
N GLN A 387 -11.21 -11.93 2.77
CA GLN A 387 -10.85 -13.34 2.81
C GLN A 387 -11.87 -14.22 2.07
N GLU A 388 -13.16 -13.92 2.17
CA GLU A 388 -14.21 -14.60 1.42
C GLU A 388 -14.06 -14.35 -0.09
N PHE A 389 -13.81 -13.09 -0.48
CA PHE A 389 -13.49 -12.72 -1.86
C PHE A 389 -12.28 -13.49 -2.38
N GLU A 390 -11.15 -13.46 -1.67
CA GLU A 390 -9.92 -14.16 -2.06
C GLU A 390 -10.16 -15.67 -2.19
N SER A 391 -10.74 -16.31 -1.16
CA SER A 391 -10.99 -17.75 -1.16
C SER A 391 -11.91 -18.20 -2.31
N SER A 392 -12.88 -17.37 -2.70
CA SER A 392 -13.80 -17.68 -3.80
C SER A 392 -13.12 -17.72 -5.17
N ILE A 393 -11.94 -17.10 -5.30
CA ILE A 393 -11.14 -17.10 -6.54
C ILE A 393 -10.34 -18.39 -6.65
N TYR A 394 -9.84 -18.92 -5.53
CA TYR A 394 -8.94 -20.07 -5.48
C TYR A 394 -9.69 -21.41 -5.26
N SER A 395 -10.98 -21.36 -4.86
CA SER A 395 -11.82 -22.55 -4.63
C SER A 395 -12.29 -23.27 -5.91
#